data_a20bb2edd07b538922584aae174d64b1
#
_entry.id   a20bb2edd07b538922584aae174d64b1
#
_cell.length_a   1.000
_cell.length_b   1.000
_cell.length_c   1.000
_cell.angle_alpha   90.00
_cell.angle_beta   90.00
_cell.angle_gamma   90.00
#
_symmetry.space_group_name_H-M   'P 1'
#
loop_
_entity.id
_entity.type
_entity.pdbx_description
1 polymer ?
#
loop_
_entity_poly.entity_id
_entity_poly.type
_entity_poly.pdbx_seq_one_letter_code
_entity_poly.pdbx_strand_id
1 'polypeptide(L)'
;KPAMIWHRDTELPDDIDLIGVPGGFSYGDYLRSGAMAARSPVMQAVAKAAERGAYVLGICNGFQVLTESGLLPGALLRNAGGHFICRDVPLTVENAQSAFTSRYGAGESVIFPVAHHDGNYFADPETLDRLEGEGRVVLRYAESVNGSARNIAGILNEAGNVLGMMPHPERVIEAAHGKTDGRRLFEGLVEGLLARA
;
A
#
# COMPACT_ATOMS: atom_id res chain seq x y z
N LYS A 1 -8.38 7.23 -17.75
CA LYS A 1 -8.99 5.96 -18.17
C LYS A 1 -8.12 4.81 -17.67
N PRO A 2 -8.65 3.79 -16.97
CA PRO A 2 -7.84 2.66 -16.52
C PRO A 2 -7.37 1.81 -17.69
N ALA A 3 -6.10 1.37 -17.63
CA ALA A 3 -5.51 0.38 -18.51
C ALA A 3 -5.04 -0.82 -17.68
N MET A 4 -5.38 -2.03 -18.13
CA MET A 4 -4.90 -3.26 -17.49
C MET A 4 -3.59 -3.67 -18.17
N ILE A 5 -2.54 -3.79 -17.38
CA ILE A 5 -1.19 -4.13 -17.86
C ILE A 5 -0.87 -5.57 -17.45
N TRP A 6 -0.37 -6.34 -18.38
CA TRP A 6 0.00 -7.73 -18.15
C TRP A 6 1.38 -7.84 -17.49
N HIS A 7 1.54 -8.76 -16.56
CA HIS A 7 2.80 -8.89 -15.80
C HIS A 7 4.04 -9.18 -16.67
N ARG A 8 3.86 -9.65 -17.91
CA ARG A 8 4.95 -9.88 -18.86
C ARG A 8 5.24 -8.69 -19.77
N ASP A 9 4.42 -7.65 -19.73
CA ASP A 9 4.70 -6.43 -20.46
C ASP A 9 5.97 -5.77 -19.89
N THR A 10 6.77 -5.19 -20.76
CA THR A 10 8.05 -4.54 -20.40
C THR A 10 7.93 -3.03 -20.33
N GLU A 11 6.80 -2.50 -20.76
CA GLU A 11 6.53 -1.07 -20.89
C GLU A 11 5.18 -0.71 -20.28
N LEU A 12 5.07 0.53 -19.84
CA LEU A 12 3.84 1.16 -19.39
C LEU A 12 3.44 2.24 -20.41
N PRO A 13 2.15 2.64 -20.47
CA PRO A 13 1.76 3.82 -21.23
C PRO A 13 2.57 5.05 -20.82
N ASP A 14 2.92 5.90 -21.79
CA ASP A 14 3.81 7.07 -21.55
C ASP A 14 3.16 8.15 -20.66
N ASP A 15 1.83 8.22 -20.68
CA ASP A 15 1.00 9.21 -19.98
C ASP A 15 0.39 8.68 -18.66
N ILE A 16 1.13 7.80 -17.97
CA ILE A 16 0.61 7.18 -16.74
C ILE A 16 0.88 8.06 -15.52
N ASP A 17 -0.18 8.44 -14.82
CA ASP A 17 -0.11 9.25 -13.59
C ASP A 17 -0.15 8.40 -12.33
N LEU A 18 -0.90 7.29 -12.36
CA LEU A 18 -1.14 6.41 -11.21
C LEU A 18 -1.07 4.95 -11.61
N ILE A 19 -0.31 4.19 -10.88
CA ILE A 19 -0.15 2.74 -11.02
C ILE A 19 -0.75 2.06 -9.79
N GLY A 20 -1.75 1.20 -9.99
CA GLY A 20 -2.28 0.33 -8.96
C GLY A 20 -1.64 -1.05 -9.03
N VAL A 21 -0.98 -1.48 -7.95
CA VAL A 21 -0.54 -2.87 -7.75
C VAL A 21 -1.54 -3.53 -6.82
N PRO A 22 -2.45 -4.37 -7.35
CA PRO A 22 -3.61 -4.83 -6.60
C PRO A 22 -3.29 -5.89 -5.56
N GLY A 23 -4.26 -6.15 -4.69
CA GLY A 23 -4.28 -7.31 -3.81
C GLY A 23 -4.46 -8.62 -4.57
N GLY A 24 -4.19 -9.72 -3.90
CA GLY A 24 -4.32 -11.06 -4.44
C GLY A 24 -3.30 -12.02 -3.83
N PHE A 25 -3.05 -13.11 -4.53
CA PHE A 25 -2.06 -14.13 -4.20
C PHE A 25 -1.22 -14.39 -5.45
N SER A 26 -0.41 -13.40 -5.83
CA SER A 26 0.36 -13.47 -7.07
C SER A 26 1.31 -14.67 -7.06
N TYR A 27 1.28 -15.46 -8.13
CA TYR A 27 2.03 -16.71 -8.25
C TYR A 27 1.79 -17.72 -7.10
N GLY A 28 0.60 -17.65 -6.45
CA GLY A 28 0.24 -18.56 -5.36
C GLY A 28 1.08 -18.39 -4.09
N ASP A 29 1.73 -17.22 -3.93
CA ASP A 29 2.63 -16.89 -2.81
C ASP A 29 3.79 -17.88 -2.61
N TYR A 30 4.19 -18.59 -3.65
CA TYR A 30 5.36 -19.46 -3.61
C TYR A 30 6.63 -18.66 -3.30
N LEU A 31 7.52 -19.22 -2.50
CA LEU A 31 8.70 -18.64 -1.88
C LEU A 31 8.31 -17.69 -0.75
N ARG A 32 7.95 -16.45 -1.05
CA ARG A 32 7.36 -15.43 -0.19
C ARG A 32 6.32 -14.66 -0.98
N SER A 33 5.29 -14.18 -0.29
CA SER A 33 4.26 -13.35 -0.90
C SER A 33 4.87 -12.13 -1.59
N GLY A 34 4.54 -11.95 -2.87
CA GLY A 34 5.08 -10.87 -3.71
C GLY A 34 6.45 -11.13 -4.35
N ALA A 35 7.25 -12.08 -3.88
CA ALA A 35 8.65 -12.26 -4.32
C ALA A 35 8.79 -12.59 -5.82
N MET A 36 7.93 -13.43 -6.35
CA MET A 36 7.94 -13.76 -7.78
C MET A 36 7.40 -12.60 -8.63
N ALA A 37 6.32 -11.95 -8.17
CA ALA A 37 5.72 -10.82 -8.87
C ALA A 37 6.68 -9.63 -8.95
N ALA A 38 7.45 -9.36 -7.89
CA ALA A 38 8.47 -8.30 -7.86
C ALA A 38 9.55 -8.46 -8.96
N ARG A 39 9.75 -9.69 -9.45
CA ARG A 39 10.70 -10.01 -10.53
C ARG A 39 10.07 -9.98 -11.92
N SER A 40 8.77 -9.72 -12.03
CA SER A 40 8.10 -9.65 -13.33
C SER A 40 8.62 -8.47 -14.15
N PRO A 41 8.64 -8.58 -15.51
CA PRO A 41 9.12 -7.51 -16.37
C PRO A 41 8.42 -6.17 -16.11
N VAL A 42 7.11 -6.17 -15.91
CA VAL A 42 6.33 -4.95 -15.66
C VAL A 42 6.79 -4.20 -14.40
N MET A 43 7.26 -4.90 -13.37
CA MET A 43 7.72 -4.24 -12.14
C MET A 43 9.00 -3.41 -12.34
N GLN A 44 9.82 -3.72 -13.33
CA GLN A 44 10.95 -2.88 -13.71
C GLN A 44 10.46 -1.56 -14.34
N ALA A 45 9.41 -1.63 -15.16
CA ALA A 45 8.79 -0.44 -15.73
C ALA A 45 8.07 0.40 -14.65
N VAL A 46 7.42 -0.25 -13.68
CA VAL A 46 6.81 0.41 -12.51
C VAL A 46 7.86 1.16 -11.70
N ALA A 47 9.01 0.54 -11.39
CA ALA A 47 10.10 1.19 -10.67
C ALA A 47 10.59 2.45 -11.39
N LYS A 48 10.85 2.36 -12.69
CA LYS A 48 11.24 3.52 -13.52
C LYS A 48 10.18 4.62 -13.55
N ALA A 49 8.90 4.25 -13.58
CA ALA A 49 7.81 5.22 -13.55
C ALA A 49 7.74 5.92 -12.18
N ALA A 50 7.89 5.19 -11.08
CA ALA A 50 7.97 5.75 -9.74
C ALA A 50 9.15 6.75 -9.59
N GLU A 51 10.33 6.40 -10.11
CA GLU A 51 11.48 7.29 -10.14
C GLU A 51 11.23 8.60 -10.91
N ARG A 52 10.39 8.55 -11.95
CA ARG A 52 9.95 9.75 -12.69
C ARG A 52 8.81 10.52 -12.02
N GLY A 53 8.32 10.06 -10.85
CA GLY A 53 7.31 10.74 -10.06
C GLY A 53 5.87 10.26 -10.29
N ALA A 54 5.63 9.18 -11.04
CA ALA A 54 4.32 8.56 -11.10
C ALA A 54 3.91 8.05 -9.72
N TYR A 55 2.64 8.18 -9.37
CA TYR A 55 2.13 7.61 -8.14
C TYR A 55 1.98 6.09 -8.26
N VAL A 56 2.34 5.38 -7.18
CA VAL A 56 2.17 3.93 -7.09
C VAL A 56 1.43 3.59 -5.80
N LEU A 57 0.34 2.87 -5.92
CA LEU A 57 -0.46 2.38 -4.80
C LEU A 57 -0.43 0.85 -4.77
N GLY A 58 0.21 0.26 -3.77
CA GLY A 58 0.23 -1.18 -3.52
C GLY A 58 -0.70 -1.56 -2.37
N ILE A 59 -1.70 -2.39 -2.65
CA ILE A 59 -2.68 -2.85 -1.66
C ILE A 59 -2.47 -4.34 -1.39
N CYS A 60 -2.35 -4.73 -0.12
CA CYS A 60 -2.22 -6.11 0.34
C CYS A 60 -1.06 -6.83 -0.38
N ASN A 61 -1.31 -7.75 -1.31
CA ASN A 61 -0.26 -8.37 -2.13
C ASN A 61 0.57 -7.33 -2.91
N GLY A 62 -0.03 -6.23 -3.33
CA GLY A 62 0.70 -5.11 -3.93
C GLY A 62 1.75 -4.51 -2.99
N PHE A 63 1.45 -4.34 -1.71
CA PHE A 63 2.43 -3.89 -0.73
C PHE A 63 3.58 -4.90 -0.57
N GLN A 64 3.27 -6.20 -0.53
CA GLN A 64 4.28 -7.27 -0.51
C GLN A 64 5.19 -7.20 -1.74
N VAL A 65 4.62 -6.96 -2.93
CA VAL A 65 5.39 -6.77 -4.17
C VAL A 65 6.28 -5.54 -4.09
N LEU A 66 5.79 -4.42 -3.56
CA LEU A 66 6.57 -3.18 -3.43
C LEU A 66 7.75 -3.32 -2.46
N THR A 67 7.60 -4.08 -1.36
CA THR A 67 8.74 -4.37 -0.47
C THR A 67 9.73 -5.33 -1.10
N GLU A 68 9.27 -6.39 -1.76
CA GLU A 68 10.12 -7.36 -2.44
C GLU A 68 10.87 -6.78 -3.66
N SER A 69 10.32 -5.73 -4.29
CA SER A 69 10.98 -5.01 -5.38
C SER A 69 11.95 -3.92 -4.92
N GLY A 70 11.99 -3.61 -3.61
CA GLY A 70 12.81 -2.55 -3.04
C GLY A 70 12.26 -1.13 -3.23
N LEU A 71 11.05 -0.96 -3.75
CA LEU A 71 10.38 0.33 -3.84
C LEU A 71 9.94 0.86 -2.47
N LEU A 72 9.73 -0.04 -1.52
CA LEU A 72 9.47 0.28 -0.12
C LEU A 72 10.42 -0.51 0.78
N PRO A 73 10.85 0.05 1.93
CA PRO A 73 11.72 -0.67 2.86
C PRO A 73 10.96 -1.73 3.67
N GLY A 74 11.69 -2.69 4.24
CA GLY A 74 11.16 -3.73 5.09
C GLY A 74 10.65 -4.95 4.33
N ALA A 75 9.83 -5.75 5.00
CA ALA A 75 9.26 -6.99 4.47
C ALA A 75 7.90 -7.29 5.11
N LEU A 76 7.06 -8.04 4.42
CA LEU A 76 5.81 -8.58 4.98
C LEU A 76 6.05 -10.06 5.33
N LEU A 77 5.85 -10.38 6.60
CA LEU A 77 6.01 -11.72 7.15
C LEU A 77 4.63 -12.34 7.44
N ARG A 78 4.64 -13.63 7.77
CA ARG A 78 3.44 -14.32 8.24
C ARG A 78 2.88 -13.63 9.48
N ASN A 79 1.54 -13.51 9.55
CA ASN A 79 0.86 -12.99 10.74
C ASN A 79 1.34 -13.72 12.00
N ALA A 80 1.61 -12.97 13.07
CA ALA A 80 2.15 -13.54 14.32
C ALA A 80 1.30 -14.67 14.89
N GLY A 81 -0.03 -14.64 14.68
CA GLY A 81 -0.93 -15.70 15.10
C GLY A 81 -0.95 -16.93 14.18
N GLY A 82 -0.22 -16.94 13.07
CA GLY A 82 -0.16 -18.06 12.11
C GLY A 82 -1.46 -18.29 11.32
N HIS A 83 -2.44 -17.40 11.42
CA HIS A 83 -3.75 -17.56 10.79
C HIS A 83 -4.02 -16.49 9.74
N PHE A 84 -4.85 -16.83 8.75
CA PHE A 84 -5.45 -15.86 7.85
C PHE A 84 -6.40 -14.95 8.62
N ILE A 85 -6.27 -13.64 8.44
CA ILE A 85 -7.12 -12.64 9.09
C ILE A 85 -7.98 -12.00 7.99
N CYS A 86 -9.32 -12.08 8.17
CA CYS A 86 -10.28 -11.46 7.28
C CYS A 86 -11.36 -10.77 8.11
N ARG A 87 -11.21 -9.48 8.35
CA ARG A 87 -12.15 -8.66 9.14
C ARG A 87 -11.92 -7.18 8.93
N ASP A 88 -12.87 -6.38 9.31
CA ASP A 88 -12.70 -4.94 9.46
C ASP A 88 -11.77 -4.63 10.65
N VAL A 89 -10.88 -3.66 10.45
CA VAL A 89 -9.94 -3.21 11.49
C VAL A 89 -9.92 -1.69 11.59
N PRO A 90 -9.90 -1.15 12.82
CA PRO A 90 -9.72 0.27 13.03
C PRO A 90 -8.24 0.64 12.78
N LEU A 91 -8.06 1.76 12.09
CA LEU A 91 -6.77 2.33 11.74
C LEU A 91 -6.72 3.77 12.20
N THR A 92 -5.53 4.25 12.53
CA THR A 92 -5.24 5.66 12.77
C THR A 92 -4.48 6.21 11.55
N VAL A 93 -4.91 7.35 11.05
CA VAL A 93 -4.19 8.11 10.02
C VAL A 93 -3.07 8.89 10.70
N GLU A 94 -1.82 8.48 10.51
CA GLU A 94 -0.66 9.14 11.11
C GLU A 94 -0.22 10.36 10.30
N ASN A 95 -0.10 10.19 8.98
CA ASN A 95 0.26 11.26 8.07
C ASN A 95 -0.92 11.60 7.15
N ALA A 96 -1.50 12.79 7.31
CA ALA A 96 -2.58 13.32 6.51
C ALA A 96 -2.11 14.28 5.40
N GLN A 97 -0.79 14.45 5.21
CA GLN A 97 -0.24 15.40 4.23
C GLN A 97 0.23 14.75 2.93
N SER A 98 0.19 13.42 2.85
CA SER A 98 0.52 12.74 1.60
C SER A 98 -0.60 12.89 0.57
N ALA A 99 -0.28 12.77 -0.71
CA ALA A 99 -1.28 12.76 -1.78
C ALA A 99 -2.37 11.68 -1.58
N PHE A 100 -2.00 10.56 -0.93
CA PHE A 100 -2.91 9.45 -0.67
C PHE A 100 -3.86 9.70 0.52
N THR A 101 -3.46 10.54 1.46
CA THR A 101 -4.18 10.74 2.73
C THR A 101 -4.66 12.17 2.95
N SER A 102 -4.50 13.05 1.96
CA SER A 102 -4.83 14.48 2.03
C SER A 102 -6.29 14.81 2.40
N ARG A 103 -7.20 13.86 2.24
CA ARG A 103 -8.61 14.01 2.59
C ARG A 103 -8.98 13.46 3.97
N TYR A 104 -7.99 13.06 4.76
CA TYR A 104 -8.17 12.64 6.15
C TYR A 104 -7.55 13.64 7.12
N GLY A 105 -7.99 13.61 8.36
CA GLY A 105 -7.35 14.34 9.46
C GLY A 105 -6.21 13.52 10.08
N ALA A 106 -5.17 14.18 10.54
CA ALA A 106 -4.14 13.52 11.35
C ALA A 106 -4.75 13.04 12.67
N GLY A 107 -4.49 11.79 13.04
CA GLY A 107 -5.12 11.12 14.19
C GLY A 107 -6.55 10.64 13.95
N GLU A 108 -7.10 10.83 12.76
CA GLU A 108 -8.44 10.34 12.42
C GLU A 108 -8.48 8.82 12.43
N SER A 109 -9.56 8.27 13.00
CA SER A 109 -9.85 6.84 12.96
C SER A 109 -10.66 6.48 11.73
N VAL A 110 -10.22 5.48 10.96
CA VAL A 110 -10.91 4.94 9.80
C VAL A 110 -11.00 3.41 9.92
N ILE A 111 -11.97 2.80 9.25
CA ILE A 111 -12.16 1.35 9.28
C ILE A 111 -12.01 0.78 7.89
N PHE A 112 -10.94 -0.02 7.68
CA PHE A 112 -10.74 -0.75 6.44
C PHE A 112 -10.73 -2.26 6.70
N PRO A 113 -11.20 -3.08 5.76
CA PRO A 113 -11.04 -4.52 5.85
C PRO A 113 -9.59 -4.94 5.59
N VAL A 114 -9.18 -6.03 6.25
CA VAL A 114 -7.96 -6.78 5.94
C VAL A 114 -8.32 -8.20 5.50
N ALA A 115 -7.53 -8.78 4.61
CA ALA A 115 -7.69 -10.17 4.14
C ALA A 115 -6.31 -10.73 3.75
N HIS A 116 -5.53 -11.22 4.73
CA HIS A 116 -4.15 -11.65 4.50
C HIS A 116 -3.69 -12.73 5.48
N HIS A 117 -2.71 -13.50 5.05
CA HIS A 117 -1.96 -14.46 5.88
C HIS A 117 -0.57 -13.91 6.22
N ASP A 118 0.03 -13.14 5.31
CA ASP A 118 1.37 -12.58 5.42
C ASP A 118 1.30 -11.05 5.39
N GLY A 119 0.76 -10.45 6.47
CA GLY A 119 0.56 -9.01 6.59
C GLY A 119 1.37 -8.35 7.70
N ASN A 120 2.22 -9.12 8.39
CA ASN A 120 3.05 -8.66 9.49
C ASN A 120 4.25 -7.86 8.94
N TYR A 121 4.18 -6.54 8.97
CA TYR A 121 5.27 -5.68 8.52
C TYR A 121 6.45 -5.75 9.48
N PHE A 122 7.62 -5.95 8.92
CA PHE A 122 8.90 -6.04 9.63
C PHE A 122 9.96 -5.14 8.99
N ALA A 123 10.69 -4.41 9.81
CA ALA A 123 11.92 -3.72 9.43
C ALA A 123 12.85 -3.67 10.64
N ASP A 124 14.14 -3.40 10.41
CA ASP A 124 15.11 -3.17 11.49
C ASP A 124 14.79 -1.88 12.25
N PRO A 125 15.26 -1.73 13.50
CA PRO A 125 14.95 -0.56 14.33
C PRO A 125 15.34 0.79 13.70
N GLU A 126 16.47 0.86 13.00
CA GLU A 126 16.94 2.09 12.34
C GLU A 126 15.98 2.49 11.21
N THR A 127 15.55 1.54 10.40
CA THR A 127 14.54 1.76 9.35
C THR A 127 13.20 2.21 9.96
N LEU A 128 12.75 1.59 11.06
CA LEU A 128 11.51 2.00 11.73
C LEU A 128 11.61 3.42 12.29
N ASP A 129 12.73 3.79 12.92
CA ASP A 129 12.96 5.13 13.45
C ASP A 129 12.97 6.18 12.33
N ARG A 130 13.60 5.86 11.20
CA ARG A 130 13.61 6.71 10.02
C ARG A 130 12.22 6.91 9.42
N LEU A 131 11.45 5.84 9.25
CA LEU A 131 10.07 5.91 8.74
C LEU A 131 9.20 6.83 9.60
N GLU A 132 9.34 6.75 10.92
CA GLU A 132 8.61 7.61 11.85
C GLU A 132 9.12 9.05 11.82
N GLY A 133 10.42 9.24 11.90
CA GLY A 133 11.05 10.55 11.93
C GLY A 133 10.81 11.37 10.66
N GLU A 134 10.66 10.71 9.51
CA GLU A 134 10.38 11.33 8.22
C GLU A 134 8.86 11.42 7.93
N GLY A 135 7.99 10.99 8.84
CA GLY A 135 6.54 11.00 8.65
C GLY A 135 6.06 10.06 7.54
N ARG A 136 6.78 8.99 7.27
CA ARG A 136 6.48 8.04 6.18
C ARG A 136 5.53 6.92 6.60
N VAL A 137 5.23 6.79 7.88
CA VAL A 137 4.14 5.94 8.36
C VAL A 137 2.83 6.69 8.14
N VAL A 138 1.97 6.19 7.26
CA VAL A 138 0.68 6.85 6.95
C VAL A 138 -0.50 6.28 7.71
N LEU A 139 -0.45 4.98 8.00
CA LEU A 139 -1.52 4.26 8.69
C LEU A 139 -0.96 3.32 9.74
N ARG A 140 -1.59 3.29 10.92
CA ARG A 140 -1.35 2.27 11.95
C ARG A 140 -2.62 1.52 12.30
N TYR A 141 -2.47 0.27 12.64
CA TYR A 141 -3.54 -0.46 13.33
C TYR A 141 -3.75 0.16 14.72
N ALA A 142 -5.00 0.45 15.08
CA ALA A 142 -5.34 0.97 16.40
C ALA A 142 -5.14 -0.08 17.52
N GLU A 143 -5.08 -1.35 17.16
CA GLU A 143 -4.79 -2.48 18.03
C GLU A 143 -3.79 -3.44 17.35
N SER A 144 -3.21 -4.38 18.10
CA SER A 144 -2.36 -5.40 17.47
C SER A 144 -3.21 -6.37 16.67
N VAL A 145 -3.09 -6.32 15.34
CA VAL A 145 -3.87 -7.15 14.41
C VAL A 145 -3.07 -8.38 13.98
N ASN A 146 -1.84 -8.20 13.52
CA ASN A 146 -1.09 -9.23 12.80
C ASN A 146 0.37 -9.36 13.23
N GLY A 147 0.78 -8.59 14.25
CA GLY A 147 2.17 -8.56 14.75
C GLY A 147 3.07 -7.54 14.06
N SER A 148 2.53 -6.69 13.16
CA SER A 148 3.30 -5.63 12.50
C SER A 148 4.09 -4.78 13.48
N ALA A 149 5.37 -4.55 13.17
CA ALA A 149 6.24 -3.69 13.96
C ALA A 149 5.57 -2.32 14.17
N ARG A 150 5.51 -1.88 15.43
CA ARG A 150 4.88 -0.61 15.84
C ARG A 150 3.44 -0.43 15.29
N ASN A 151 2.71 -1.53 15.05
CA ASN A 151 1.39 -1.55 14.44
C ASN A 151 1.30 -0.88 13.06
N ILE A 152 2.40 -0.78 12.31
CA ILE A 152 2.41 -0.17 10.98
C ILE A 152 1.49 -0.95 10.04
N ALA A 153 0.56 -0.23 9.39
CA ALA A 153 -0.38 -0.78 8.42
C ALA A 153 -0.12 -0.29 6.99
N GLY A 154 0.58 0.84 6.83
CA GLY A 154 0.96 1.40 5.54
C GLY A 154 2.06 2.45 5.64
N ILE A 155 2.96 2.46 4.64
CA ILE A 155 4.14 3.32 4.56
C ILE A 155 4.34 3.94 3.18
N LEU A 156 5.05 5.07 3.14
CA LEU A 156 5.52 5.74 1.93
C LEU A 156 7.01 5.46 1.65
N ASN A 157 7.40 5.58 0.38
CA ASN A 157 8.80 5.75 -0.01
C ASN A 157 9.31 7.16 0.36
N GLU A 158 10.61 7.42 0.18
CA GLU A 158 11.23 8.72 0.48
C GLU A 158 10.64 9.88 -0.34
N ALA A 159 10.33 9.63 -1.60
CA ALA A 159 9.74 10.64 -2.49
C ALA A 159 8.24 10.92 -2.22
N GLY A 160 7.57 10.12 -1.38
CA GLY A 160 6.16 10.28 -1.03
C GLY A 160 5.16 9.92 -2.13
N ASN A 161 5.63 9.32 -3.22
CA ASN A 161 4.80 8.94 -4.36
C ASN A 161 4.49 7.44 -4.48
N VAL A 162 5.05 6.62 -3.61
CA VAL A 162 4.75 5.18 -3.53
C VAL A 162 4.17 4.88 -2.16
N LEU A 163 2.93 4.40 -2.11
CA LEU A 163 2.26 3.93 -0.90
C LEU A 163 2.06 2.42 -0.97
N GLY A 164 2.47 1.71 0.07
CA GLY A 164 2.09 0.32 0.32
C GLY A 164 1.28 0.20 1.60
N MET A 165 0.20 -0.57 1.56
CA MET A 165 -0.65 -0.81 2.72
C MET A 165 -1.29 -2.20 2.68
N MET A 166 -1.45 -2.83 3.85
CA MET A 166 -2.12 -4.14 3.93
C MET A 166 -3.65 -4.07 3.94
N PRO A 167 -4.28 -3.06 4.57
CA PRO A 167 -5.74 -2.88 4.50
C PRO A 167 -6.23 -2.55 3.09
N HIS A 168 -7.51 -2.85 2.86
CA HIS A 168 -8.19 -2.72 1.56
C HIS A 168 -9.16 -1.54 1.53
N PRO A 169 -8.72 -0.30 1.24
CA PRO A 169 -9.62 0.85 1.13
C PRO A 169 -10.62 0.69 -0.02
N GLU A 170 -10.25 -0.02 -1.11
CA GLU A 170 -11.10 -0.24 -2.28
C GLU A 170 -12.38 -1.04 -1.98
N ARG A 171 -12.42 -1.74 -0.85
CA ARG A 171 -13.57 -2.53 -0.42
C ARG A 171 -14.59 -1.75 0.41
N VAL A 172 -14.32 -0.48 0.71
CA VAL A 172 -15.18 0.41 1.50
C VAL A 172 -15.27 1.79 0.86
N ILE A 173 -15.65 1.84 -0.42
CA ILE A 173 -15.76 3.07 -1.22
C ILE A 173 -17.20 3.48 -1.52
N GLU A 174 -18.17 2.59 -1.33
CA GLU A 174 -19.58 2.81 -1.65
C GLU A 174 -20.49 2.39 -0.49
N ALA A 175 -21.64 3.05 -0.37
CA ALA A 175 -22.62 2.73 0.67
C ALA A 175 -23.08 1.26 0.62
N ALA A 176 -23.10 0.66 -0.57
CA ALA A 176 -23.40 -0.77 -0.75
C ALA A 176 -22.39 -1.70 -0.04
N HIS A 177 -21.17 -1.24 0.21
CA HIS A 177 -20.16 -1.97 1.00
C HIS A 177 -20.37 -1.82 2.53
N GLY A 178 -21.37 -1.04 2.95
CA GLY A 178 -21.66 -0.75 4.36
C GLY A 178 -20.85 0.39 4.96
N LYS A 179 -19.76 0.83 4.29
CA LYS A 179 -18.84 1.90 4.71
C LYS A 179 -18.26 2.62 3.51
N THR A 180 -17.80 3.85 3.72
CA THR A 180 -17.21 4.68 2.66
C THR A 180 -15.84 5.26 3.02
N ASP A 181 -15.25 4.80 4.12
CA ASP A 181 -14.02 5.38 4.67
C ASP A 181 -12.86 5.36 3.67
N GLY A 182 -12.77 4.32 2.81
CA GLY A 182 -11.72 4.20 1.80
C GLY A 182 -11.88 5.10 0.58
N ARG A 183 -13.09 5.63 0.34
CA ARG A 183 -13.39 6.47 -0.82
C ARG A 183 -12.50 7.71 -0.87
N ARG A 184 -12.27 8.33 0.27
CA ARG A 184 -11.48 9.57 0.40
C ARG A 184 -10.01 9.40 -0.02
N LEU A 185 -9.43 8.20 0.08
CA LEU A 185 -8.08 7.92 -0.41
C LEU A 185 -8.01 8.10 -1.93
N PHE A 186 -8.97 7.55 -2.65
CA PHE A 186 -9.00 7.64 -4.12
C PHE A 186 -9.40 9.05 -4.59
N GLU A 187 -10.31 9.73 -3.89
CA GLU A 187 -10.67 11.10 -4.19
C GLU A 187 -9.48 12.05 -4.00
N GLY A 188 -8.71 11.90 -2.92
CA GLY A 188 -7.50 12.69 -2.67
C GLY A 188 -6.43 12.49 -3.76
N LEU A 189 -6.22 11.24 -4.18
CA LEU A 189 -5.31 10.93 -5.29
C LEU A 189 -5.74 11.61 -6.60
N VAL A 190 -7.01 11.50 -6.97
CA VAL A 190 -7.54 12.10 -8.21
C VAL A 190 -7.38 13.62 -8.18
N GLU A 191 -7.69 14.25 -7.06
CA GLU A 191 -7.50 15.72 -6.90
C GLU A 191 -6.04 16.13 -6.97
N GLY A 192 -5.15 15.38 -6.32
CA GLY A 192 -3.72 15.62 -6.38
C GLY A 192 -3.16 15.50 -7.80
N LEU A 193 -3.66 14.58 -8.61
CA LEU A 193 -3.30 14.42 -10.02
C LEU A 193 -3.82 15.58 -10.86
N LEU A 194 -5.08 15.97 -10.68
CA LEU A 194 -5.68 17.10 -11.43
C LEU A 194 -5.00 18.44 -11.10
N ALA A 195 -4.44 18.61 -9.92
CA ALA A 195 -3.72 19.82 -9.53
C ALA A 195 -2.30 19.92 -10.14
N ARG A 196 -1.77 18.83 -10.72
CA ARG A 196 -0.45 18.78 -11.39
C ARG A 196 -0.54 18.92 -12.91
N ALA A 197 -1.71 18.67 -13.49
CA ALA A 197 -1.99 18.81 -14.92
C ALA A 197 -2.25 20.26 -15.29
#